data_f5789b5f17b65c924154250453a6ddd9
#
_entry.id   f5789b5f17b65c924154250453a6ddd9
#
_cell.length_a   1.000
_cell.length_b   1.000
_cell.length_c   1.000
_cell.angle_alpha   90.00
_cell.angle_beta   90.00
_cell.angle_gamma   90.00
#
_symmetry.space_group_name_H-M   'P 1'
#
loop_
_entity.id
_entity.type
_entity.pdbx_description
1 polymer ?
#
loop_
_entity_poly.entity_id
_entity_poly.type
_entity_poly.pdbx_seq_one_letter_code
_entity_poly.pdbx_strand_id
1 'polypeptide(L)'
;MAQSETKTRIKPSEAVKEPPLYRVVYLNDNQTTYEFVIESLIEYFDYTAETAEQITVDIHEAGSAVVAVLPYEIAEQKGVEVTMLARAQSYPLQIKLEPETTS
;
A
#
# COMPACT_ATOMS: atom_id res chain seq x y z
N MET A 1 -2.64 15.09 40.73
CA MET A 1 -2.82 14.75 40.14
C MET A 1 -3.35 14.19 39.68
N ALA A 2 -3.37 14.02 39.68
CA ALA A 2 -3.79 13.40 39.19
C ALA A 2 -4.07 13.37 38.18
N GLN A 3 -4.02 13.65 37.78
CA GLN A 3 -4.28 13.48 36.97
C GLN A 3 -4.04 13.01 36.10
N SER A 4 -3.48 13.23 36.33
CA SER A 4 -2.82 12.74 35.39
C SER A 4 -3.38 11.53 35.01
N GLU A 5 -3.56 10.75 35.74
CA GLU A 5 -4.04 9.60 35.44
C GLU A 5 -5.18 9.75 34.72
N THR A 6 -5.76 10.65 34.89
CA THR A 6 -6.87 10.79 34.29
C THR A 6 -6.66 11.00 32.95
N LYS A 7 -5.80 11.77 32.64
CA LYS A 7 -5.64 12.09 31.38
C LYS A 7 -5.32 10.98 30.66
N THR A 8 -4.80 10.17 31.25
CA THR A 8 -4.39 9.15 30.50
C THR A 8 -5.44 8.20 30.38
N ARG A 9 -6.52 8.51 30.87
CA ARG A 9 -7.41 7.65 30.86
C ARG A 9 -8.06 7.55 29.65
N ILE A 10 -7.54 7.16 28.61
CA ILE A 10 -8.12 6.86 27.44
C ILE A 10 -8.91 5.64 27.62
N LYS A 11 -10.12 5.58 27.13
CA LYS A 11 -10.88 4.41 27.30
C LYS A 11 -10.23 3.31 26.58
N PRO A 12 -10.16 2.16 27.15
CA PRO A 12 -9.50 1.04 26.49
C PRO A 12 -10.06 0.74 25.11
N SER A 13 -11.36 0.88 24.93
CA SER A 13 -11.91 0.59 23.63
C SER A 13 -11.41 1.56 22.59
N GLU A 14 -11.20 2.80 22.98
CA GLU A 14 -10.68 3.75 22.03
C GLU A 14 -9.22 3.55 21.83
N ALA A 15 -8.51 3.20 22.85
CA ALA A 15 -7.09 3.02 22.75
C ALA A 15 -6.74 1.90 21.81
N VAL A 16 -7.54 0.87 21.75
CA VAL A 16 -7.18 -0.23 20.89
C VAL A 16 -7.85 -0.17 19.55
N LYS A 17 -8.61 0.88 19.28
CA LYS A 17 -9.24 0.95 18.01
C LYS A 17 -8.23 1.29 16.96
N GLU A 18 -8.13 0.51 15.97
CA GLU A 18 -7.16 0.76 14.94
C GLU A 18 -7.83 1.34 13.71
N PRO A 19 -7.13 2.14 12.93
CA PRO A 19 -7.71 2.66 11.72
C PRO A 19 -8.01 1.52 10.76
N PRO A 20 -9.00 1.68 9.92
CA PRO A 20 -9.29 0.65 8.94
C PRO A 20 -8.11 0.45 8.01
N LEU A 21 -7.90 -0.78 7.61
CA LEU A 21 -6.82 -1.10 6.71
C LEU A 21 -7.33 -1.21 5.29
N TYR A 22 -6.47 -0.87 4.36
CA TYR A 22 -6.80 -0.93 2.95
C TYR A 22 -5.74 -1.74 2.22
N ARG A 23 -6.18 -2.48 1.23
CA ARG A 23 -5.28 -3.24 0.38
C ARG A 23 -4.84 -2.34 -0.75
N VAL A 24 -3.55 -2.28 -0.99
CA VAL A 24 -2.99 -1.55 -2.12
C VAL A 24 -2.83 -2.57 -3.24
N VAL A 25 -3.54 -2.37 -4.33
CA VAL A 25 -3.60 -3.34 -5.42
C VAL A 25 -3.00 -2.73 -6.67
N TYR A 26 -1.98 -3.39 -7.21
CA TYR A 26 -1.39 -2.98 -8.49
C TYR A 26 -2.13 -3.73 -9.61
N LEU A 27 -2.48 -3.01 -10.65
CA LEU A 27 -3.14 -3.62 -11.79
C LEU A 27 -2.15 -3.76 -12.93
N ASN A 28 -2.21 -4.88 -13.60
CA ASN A 28 -1.30 -5.10 -14.72
C ASN A 28 -1.74 -4.28 -15.92
N ASP A 29 -0.79 -3.89 -16.76
CA ASP A 29 -1.06 -3.30 -18.05
C ASP A 29 0.10 -3.70 -18.96
N ASN A 30 0.01 -3.36 -20.23
CA ASN A 30 1.03 -3.82 -21.17
C ASN A 30 2.03 -2.74 -21.54
N GLN A 31 2.13 -1.66 -20.78
CA GLN A 31 3.07 -0.61 -21.07
C GLN A 31 4.02 -0.29 -19.94
N THR A 32 3.58 -0.45 -18.69
CA THR A 32 4.44 -0.20 -17.54
C THR A 32 5.49 -1.31 -17.49
N THR A 33 6.75 -0.92 -17.39
CA THR A 33 7.82 -1.92 -17.44
C THR A 33 7.95 -2.67 -16.14
N TYR A 34 8.50 -3.88 -16.23
CA TYR A 34 8.78 -4.68 -15.03
C TYR A 34 9.75 -3.92 -14.14
N GLU A 35 10.76 -3.28 -14.72
CA GLU A 35 11.72 -2.55 -13.90
C GLU A 35 11.07 -1.48 -13.07
N PHE A 36 10.12 -0.76 -13.65
CA PHE A 36 9.46 0.28 -12.89
C PHE A 36 8.68 -0.31 -11.73
N VAL A 37 7.95 -1.40 -11.98
CA VAL A 37 7.15 -2.01 -10.94
C VAL A 37 8.05 -2.55 -9.83
N ILE A 38 9.12 -3.23 -10.20
CA ILE A 38 10.06 -3.77 -9.22
C ILE A 38 10.63 -2.67 -8.36
N GLU A 39 11.09 -1.58 -8.98
CA GLU A 39 11.69 -0.50 -8.22
C GLU A 39 10.69 0.16 -7.30
N SER A 40 9.44 0.32 -7.75
CA SER A 40 8.43 0.93 -6.89
C SER A 40 8.16 0.08 -5.67
N LEU A 41 8.18 -1.24 -5.83
CA LEU A 41 7.93 -2.13 -4.70
C LEU A 41 9.09 -2.08 -3.71
N ILE A 42 10.30 -1.97 -4.19
CA ILE A 42 11.46 -1.87 -3.32
C ILE A 42 11.45 -0.54 -2.58
N GLU A 43 11.24 0.55 -3.31
CA GLU A 43 11.35 1.87 -2.74
C GLU A 43 10.20 2.28 -1.85
N TYR A 44 9.00 1.93 -2.21
CA TYR A 44 7.84 2.41 -1.48
C TYR A 44 7.24 1.38 -0.54
N PHE A 45 7.56 0.11 -0.72
CA PHE A 45 6.96 -0.93 0.11
C PHE A 45 8.01 -1.83 0.76
N ASP A 46 9.28 -1.44 0.65
CA ASP A 46 10.38 -2.08 1.39
C ASP A 46 10.60 -3.55 1.06
N TYR A 47 10.24 -3.97 -0.10
CA TYR A 47 10.51 -5.35 -0.50
C TYR A 47 11.96 -5.51 -0.94
N THR A 48 12.47 -6.72 -0.81
CA THR A 48 13.78 -7.03 -1.39
C THR A 48 13.62 -7.17 -2.89
N ALA A 49 14.71 -7.11 -3.61
CA ALA A 49 14.66 -7.24 -5.06
C ALA A 49 14.03 -8.56 -5.48
N GLU A 50 14.39 -9.64 -4.79
CA GLU A 50 13.84 -10.94 -5.14
C GLU A 50 12.35 -11.00 -4.96
N THR A 51 11.85 -10.51 -3.85
CA THR A 51 10.41 -10.54 -3.58
C THR A 51 9.69 -9.60 -4.52
N ALA A 52 10.28 -8.43 -4.79
CA ALA A 52 9.66 -7.48 -5.71
C ALA A 52 9.53 -8.08 -7.11
N GLU A 53 10.53 -8.84 -7.54
CA GLU A 53 10.43 -9.50 -8.83
C GLU A 53 9.30 -10.52 -8.85
N GLN A 54 9.17 -11.29 -7.78
CA GLN A 54 8.12 -12.30 -7.72
C GLN A 54 6.74 -11.65 -7.74
N ILE A 55 6.57 -10.57 -6.99
CA ILE A 55 5.28 -9.87 -6.97
C ILE A 55 4.99 -9.31 -8.36
N THR A 56 6.00 -8.81 -9.05
CA THR A 56 5.81 -8.26 -10.38
C THR A 56 5.33 -9.33 -11.35
N VAL A 57 5.89 -10.53 -11.25
CA VAL A 57 5.44 -11.64 -12.08
C VAL A 57 4.00 -11.99 -11.72
N ASP A 58 3.67 -12.00 -10.44
CA ASP A 58 2.31 -12.32 -10.01
C ASP A 58 1.31 -11.31 -10.58
N ILE A 59 1.66 -10.03 -10.58
CA ILE A 59 0.81 -9.01 -11.15
C ILE A 59 0.57 -9.28 -12.62
N HIS A 60 1.66 -9.61 -13.32
CA HIS A 60 1.56 -9.86 -14.76
C HIS A 60 0.69 -11.07 -15.05
N GLU A 61 0.87 -12.12 -14.29
CA GLU A 61 0.18 -13.37 -14.58
C GLU A 61 -1.27 -13.39 -14.13
N ALA A 62 -1.55 -12.78 -13.00
CA ALA A 62 -2.90 -12.80 -12.46
C ALA A 62 -3.73 -11.57 -12.84
N GLY A 63 -3.09 -10.56 -13.40
CA GLY A 63 -3.79 -9.33 -13.76
C GLY A 63 -3.76 -8.28 -12.66
N SER A 64 -3.52 -8.68 -11.44
CA SER A 64 -3.40 -7.74 -10.32
C SER A 64 -2.84 -8.49 -9.12
N ALA A 65 -2.36 -7.75 -8.15
CA ALA A 65 -1.93 -8.35 -6.89
C ALA A 65 -2.00 -7.32 -5.79
N VAL A 66 -2.26 -7.79 -4.59
CA VAL A 66 -2.21 -6.94 -3.40
C VAL A 66 -0.75 -6.84 -2.99
N VAL A 67 -0.23 -5.63 -2.95
CA VAL A 67 1.18 -5.46 -2.60
C VAL A 67 1.38 -5.01 -1.16
N ALA A 68 0.34 -4.51 -0.51
CA ALA A 68 0.45 -4.09 0.89
C ALA A 68 -0.92 -3.93 1.49
N VAL A 69 -1.00 -3.99 2.81
CA VAL A 69 -2.23 -3.72 3.54
C VAL A 69 -1.86 -2.70 4.59
N LEU A 70 -2.40 -1.50 4.49
CA LEU A 70 -1.96 -0.35 5.27
C LEU A 70 -3.15 0.52 5.67
N PRO A 71 -2.99 1.34 6.72
CA PRO A 71 -4.02 2.33 7.01
C PRO A 71 -4.24 3.23 5.81
N TYR A 72 -5.46 3.71 5.68
CA TYR A 72 -5.86 4.43 4.47
C TYR A 72 -4.92 5.57 4.09
N GLU A 73 -4.54 6.39 5.05
CA GLU A 73 -3.74 7.57 4.72
C GLU A 73 -2.37 7.20 4.17
N ILE A 74 -1.77 6.14 4.72
CA ILE A 74 -0.48 5.70 4.25
C ILE A 74 -0.64 5.03 2.89
N ALA A 75 -1.69 4.23 2.74
CA ALA A 75 -1.94 3.56 1.47
C ALA A 75 -2.16 4.59 0.37
N GLU A 76 -2.93 5.64 0.66
CA GLU A 76 -3.20 6.66 -0.31
C GLU A 76 -1.93 7.42 -0.67
N GLN A 77 -1.13 7.79 0.32
CA GLN A 77 0.09 8.52 0.05
C GLN A 77 1.03 7.74 -0.86
N LYS A 78 1.24 6.46 -0.55
CA LYS A 78 2.13 5.65 -1.37
C LYS A 78 1.55 5.45 -2.76
N GLY A 79 0.26 5.21 -2.85
CA GLY A 79 -0.37 5.02 -4.15
C GLY A 79 -0.26 6.25 -5.02
N VAL A 80 -0.45 7.43 -4.44
CA VAL A 80 -0.35 8.67 -5.20
C VAL A 80 1.08 8.89 -5.66
N GLU A 81 2.05 8.65 -4.77
CA GLU A 81 3.45 8.87 -5.12
C GLU A 81 3.90 7.97 -6.25
N VAL A 82 3.55 6.69 -6.17
CA VAL A 82 3.94 5.76 -7.22
C VAL A 82 3.24 6.11 -8.52
N THR A 83 1.95 6.49 -8.44
CA THR A 83 1.22 6.86 -9.64
C THR A 83 1.84 8.08 -10.31
N MET A 84 2.25 9.06 -9.53
CA MET A 84 2.87 10.26 -10.10
C MET A 84 4.18 9.91 -10.79
N LEU A 85 4.98 9.03 -10.19
CA LEU A 85 6.21 8.63 -10.81
C LEU A 85 5.94 7.87 -12.12
N ALA A 86 4.92 7.02 -12.12
CA ALA A 86 4.58 6.27 -13.32
C ALA A 86 4.16 7.22 -14.43
N ARG A 87 3.32 8.20 -14.12
CA ARG A 87 2.86 9.15 -15.14
C ARG A 87 3.99 9.99 -15.66
N ALA A 88 4.97 10.30 -14.82
CA ALA A 88 6.12 11.08 -15.27
C ALA A 88 6.90 10.33 -16.34
N GLN A 89 6.80 9.01 -16.38
CA GLN A 89 7.46 8.22 -17.40
C GLN A 89 6.46 7.73 -18.45
N SER A 90 5.27 8.26 -18.45
CA SER A 90 4.21 7.90 -19.40
C SER A 90 3.74 6.46 -19.25
N TYR A 91 3.87 5.90 -18.06
CA TYR A 91 3.33 4.57 -17.78
C TYR A 91 1.91 4.70 -17.24
N PRO A 92 0.99 3.87 -17.70
CA PRO A 92 -0.40 3.96 -17.26
C PRO A 92 -0.72 3.11 -16.03
N LEU A 93 0.28 2.76 -15.24
CA LEU A 93 0.06 1.92 -14.07
C LEU A 93 -1.07 2.44 -13.22
N GLN A 94 -1.97 1.55 -12.83
CA GLN A 94 -3.07 1.91 -11.95
C GLN A 94 -2.94 1.19 -10.62
N ILE A 95 -3.21 1.91 -9.56
CA ILE A 95 -3.16 1.35 -8.21
C ILE A 95 -4.53 1.61 -7.59
N LYS A 96 -5.13 0.55 -7.09
CA LYS A 96 -6.43 0.66 -6.46
C LYS A 96 -6.29 0.46 -4.97
N LEU A 97 -7.13 1.13 -4.19
CA LEU A 97 -7.20 0.91 -2.76
C LEU A 97 -8.54 0.28 -2.47
N GLU A 98 -8.51 -0.85 -1.78
CA GLU A 98 -9.73 -1.56 -1.44
C GLU A 98 -9.78 -1.79 0.06
N PRO A 99 -10.93 -1.59 0.69
CA PRO A 99 -11.00 -1.85 2.12
C PRO A 99 -10.66 -3.30 2.42
N GLU A 100 -9.88 -3.49 3.47
CA GLU A 100 -9.58 -4.83 3.90
C GLU A 100 -10.71 -5.26 4.78
N THR A 101 -11.50 -6.21 4.34
CA THR A 101 -12.62 -6.62 5.13
C THR A 101 -12.27 -7.86 5.86
N THR A 102 -12.51 -7.86 7.13
CA THR A 102 -12.23 -9.03 7.85
C THR A 102 -13.53 -9.47 8.31
N SER A 103 -14.28 -10.04 7.81
CA SER A 103 -15.57 -10.37 8.32
C SER A 103 -15.71 -11.58 9.08
#